data_d78d70c91e84de3951cef5033bc6e038
#
_entry.id   d78d70c91e84de3951cef5033bc6e038
#
_cell.length_a   1.000
_cell.length_b   1.000
_cell.length_c   1.000
_cell.angle_alpha   90.00
_cell.angle_beta   90.00
_cell.angle_gamma   90.00
#
_symmetry.space_group_name_H-M   'P 1'
#
loop_
_entity.id
_entity.type
_entity.pdbx_description
1 polymer ?
#
loop_
_entity_poly.entity_id
_entity_poly.type
_entity_poly.pdbx_seq_one_letter_code
_entity_poly.pdbx_strand_id
1 'polypeptide(L)'
;MALTSVAGFSVRQRLTAAVALLTAAALVTVGLTLYVLESRRIDGDIDRSLAQEIGEMRTLQSEGRDPETLQPFGTPDRLLDSFLSRNLPDPDEILWAFPTVGAPSYVGSSDRRLQGSAAFTRLVGELERTGGTRVLSIDGNEYRIAVQPIVQGDARAAFVVSHDVSESRKPLRDLMVTYALLAALSVLLIAAIASWLAGRLLRPVRRLRETAQGITEGDLSGRLEVTGNDDLTDLQRTFNDMLDRLEDAFATQRRLLDDAAHELRTPLTVLRGHLEVVDAADGQDVEATRTLLLDEVDRMARLVSDLLLLAKAQRPDFVRVEPTDLEALTHGALDRARGLGDRTWVVDTAAPALVSLDGQRITQALLQLAHNAVQHTTDGDEIGVGSSIAGDRLELWVRDTGPGVRDDMRASLFDRFAQAEPGHDGFGLGLSIVSAIAEAHGGRAELDEARPDRVGATFRLVIPIGEKP
;
A
#
# COMPACT_ATOMS: atom_id res chain seq x y z
N MET A 1 -22.82 -16.59 10.89
CA MET A 1 -23.24 -15.27 11.37
C MET A 1 -22.31 -14.81 12.49
N ALA A 2 -21.01 -14.52 12.16
CA ALA A 2 -20.01 -14.02 13.12
C ALA A 2 -18.84 -13.30 12.38
N LEU A 3 -19.10 -12.43 11.40
CA LEU A 3 -18.08 -11.67 10.66
C LEU A 3 -18.24 -10.13 10.76
N THR A 4 -19.09 -9.61 11.64
CA THR A 4 -19.45 -8.18 11.65
C THR A 4 -18.92 -7.37 12.83
N SER A 5 -17.93 -7.84 13.62
CA SER A 5 -17.39 -7.07 14.75
C SER A 5 -15.89 -6.75 14.66
N VAL A 6 -15.29 -6.74 13.47
CA VAL A 6 -13.83 -6.49 13.29
C VAL A 6 -13.51 -5.00 13.04
N ALA A 7 -14.49 -4.11 13.13
CA ALA A 7 -14.32 -2.69 12.77
C ALA A 7 -13.47 -1.84 13.75
N GLY A 8 -13.08 -2.38 14.92
CA GLY A 8 -12.29 -1.64 15.94
C GLY A 8 -10.81 -2.02 16.05
N PHE A 9 -10.35 -3.08 15.36
CA PHE A 9 -8.98 -3.55 15.53
C PHE A 9 -8.02 -2.87 14.54
N SER A 10 -6.85 -2.45 15.06
CA SER A 10 -5.76 -1.92 14.23
C SER A 10 -5.24 -3.00 13.25
N VAL A 11 -4.66 -2.59 12.12
CA VAL A 11 -4.04 -3.50 11.13
C VAL A 11 -3.01 -4.42 11.80
N ARG A 12 -2.24 -3.90 12.75
CA ARG A 12 -1.30 -4.68 13.57
C ARG A 12 -2.00 -5.82 14.29
N GLN A 13 -3.12 -5.54 14.99
CA GLN A 13 -3.86 -6.56 15.74
C GLN A 13 -4.48 -7.62 14.84
N ARG A 14 -5.02 -7.21 13.68
CA ARG A 14 -5.58 -8.14 12.69
C ARG A 14 -4.51 -9.08 12.14
N LEU A 15 -3.35 -8.56 11.78
CA LEU A 15 -2.24 -9.37 11.28
C LEU A 15 -1.74 -10.35 12.34
N THR A 16 -1.53 -9.89 13.57
CA THR A 16 -1.09 -10.74 14.69
C THR A 16 -2.10 -11.83 14.98
N ALA A 17 -3.41 -11.51 15.03
CA ALA A 17 -4.47 -12.48 15.25
C ALA A 17 -4.56 -13.51 14.11
N ALA A 18 -4.42 -13.10 12.85
CA ALA A 18 -4.44 -14.01 11.71
C ALA A 18 -3.27 -14.99 11.76
N VAL A 19 -2.04 -14.52 12.03
CA VAL A 19 -0.87 -15.38 12.16
C VAL A 19 -1.02 -16.34 13.32
N ALA A 20 -1.47 -15.88 14.50
CA ALA A 20 -1.69 -16.72 15.66
C ALA A 20 -2.74 -17.80 15.41
N LEU A 21 -3.86 -17.44 14.76
CA LEU A 21 -4.94 -18.38 14.43
C LEU A 21 -4.48 -19.45 13.42
N LEU A 22 -3.78 -19.05 12.37
CA LEU A 22 -3.25 -20.00 11.38
C LEU A 22 -2.23 -20.95 12.01
N THR A 23 -1.35 -20.45 12.86
CA THR A 23 -0.37 -21.28 13.59
C THR A 23 -1.07 -22.24 14.54
N ALA A 24 -2.05 -21.77 15.29
CA ALA A 24 -2.84 -22.61 16.20
C ALA A 24 -3.60 -23.70 15.44
N ALA A 25 -4.25 -23.37 14.33
CA ALA A 25 -4.96 -24.32 13.48
C ALA A 25 -4.00 -25.40 12.93
N ALA A 26 -2.82 -25.01 12.44
CA ALA A 26 -1.82 -25.96 11.96
C ALA A 26 -1.34 -26.91 13.07
N LEU A 27 -1.02 -26.38 14.26
CA LEU A 27 -0.57 -27.20 15.39
C LEU A 27 -1.70 -28.13 15.89
N VAL A 28 -2.94 -27.67 15.96
CA VAL A 28 -4.08 -28.53 16.30
C VAL A 28 -4.24 -29.67 15.29
N THR A 29 -4.13 -29.36 14.01
CA THR A 29 -4.22 -30.39 12.94
C THR A 29 -3.13 -31.44 13.10
N VAL A 30 -1.88 -31.01 13.33
CA VAL A 30 -0.75 -31.91 13.54
C VAL A 30 -0.96 -32.77 14.81
N GLY A 31 -1.34 -32.14 15.91
CA GLY A 31 -1.59 -32.86 17.16
C GLY A 31 -2.71 -33.89 17.07
N LEU A 32 -3.83 -33.52 16.39
CA LEU A 32 -4.94 -34.43 16.17
C LEU A 32 -4.51 -35.63 15.27
N THR A 33 -3.76 -35.35 14.21
CA THR A 33 -3.25 -36.39 13.32
C THR A 33 -2.33 -37.35 14.07
N LEU A 34 -1.41 -36.84 14.87
CA LEU A 34 -0.51 -37.64 15.67
C LEU A 34 -1.28 -38.51 16.68
N TYR A 35 -2.24 -37.92 17.37
CA TYR A 35 -3.10 -38.64 18.32
C TYR A 35 -3.84 -39.80 17.65
N VAL A 36 -4.47 -39.55 16.48
CA VAL A 36 -5.23 -40.60 15.76
C VAL A 36 -4.29 -41.71 15.26
N LEU A 37 -3.14 -41.37 14.73
CA LEU A 37 -2.17 -42.35 14.23
C LEU A 37 -1.64 -43.23 15.36
N GLU A 38 -1.19 -42.61 16.45
CA GLU A 38 -0.60 -43.35 17.58
C GLU A 38 -1.68 -44.15 18.35
N SER A 39 -2.88 -43.61 18.51
CA SER A 39 -4.00 -44.38 19.09
C SER A 39 -4.33 -45.63 18.28
N ARG A 40 -4.37 -45.52 16.94
CA ARG A 40 -4.59 -46.69 16.06
C ARG A 40 -3.44 -47.69 16.12
N ARG A 41 -2.20 -47.21 16.27
CA ARG A 41 -1.03 -48.08 16.45
C ARG A 41 -1.14 -48.87 17.73
N ILE A 42 -1.40 -48.22 18.87
CA ILE A 42 -1.59 -48.87 20.17
C ILE A 42 -2.69 -49.93 20.11
N ASP A 43 -3.84 -49.56 19.53
CA ASP A 43 -4.97 -50.49 19.37
C ASP A 43 -4.59 -51.73 18.54
N GLY A 44 -3.82 -51.53 17.46
CA GLY A 44 -3.34 -52.58 16.60
C GLY A 44 -2.27 -53.45 17.27
N ASP A 45 -1.42 -52.89 18.15
CA ASP A 45 -0.44 -53.62 18.92
C ASP A 45 -1.13 -54.51 19.96
N ILE A 46 -2.13 -53.98 20.68
CA ILE A 46 -2.94 -54.75 21.62
C ILE A 46 -3.66 -55.92 20.93
N ASP A 47 -4.29 -55.67 19.76
CA ASP A 47 -4.98 -56.75 19.01
C ASP A 47 -4.00 -57.85 18.54
N ARG A 48 -2.77 -57.48 18.18
CA ARG A 48 -1.74 -58.45 17.82
C ARG A 48 -1.22 -59.26 18.99
N SER A 49 -0.98 -58.62 20.16
CA SER A 49 -0.58 -59.30 21.40
C SER A 49 -1.67 -60.29 21.83
N LEU A 50 -2.93 -59.87 21.91
CA LEU A 50 -4.03 -60.77 22.27
C LEU A 50 -4.17 -61.97 21.29
N ALA A 51 -4.01 -61.70 19.98
CA ALA A 51 -4.08 -62.76 18.97
C ALA A 51 -2.90 -63.72 19.07
N GLN A 52 -1.73 -63.25 19.44
CA GLN A 52 -0.53 -64.08 19.65
C GLN A 52 -0.74 -65.05 20.82
N GLU A 53 -1.11 -64.54 22.00
CA GLU A 53 -1.32 -65.33 23.18
C GLU A 53 -2.44 -66.40 22.97
N ILE A 54 -3.57 -66.02 22.35
CA ILE A 54 -4.62 -66.95 21.94
C ILE A 54 -4.11 -67.99 20.93
N GLY A 55 -3.23 -67.55 19.99
CA GLY A 55 -2.64 -68.45 19.00
C GLY A 55 -1.69 -69.48 19.64
N GLU A 56 -0.87 -69.10 20.61
CA GLU A 56 0.03 -69.98 21.34
C GLU A 56 -0.76 -71.01 22.17
N MET A 57 -1.84 -70.56 22.85
CA MET A 57 -2.73 -71.47 23.55
C MET A 57 -3.37 -72.48 22.61
N ARG A 58 -3.87 -72.04 21.45
CA ARG A 58 -4.48 -72.95 20.45
C ARG A 58 -3.48 -73.95 19.91
N THR A 59 -2.22 -73.57 19.74
CA THR A 59 -1.18 -74.46 19.26
C THR A 59 -0.94 -75.52 20.30
N LEU A 60 -0.73 -75.15 21.59
CA LEU A 60 -0.57 -76.09 22.69
C LEU A 60 -1.78 -77.04 22.86
N GLN A 61 -2.98 -76.47 22.69
CA GLN A 61 -4.22 -77.28 22.72
C GLN A 61 -4.27 -78.31 21.57
N SER A 62 -3.82 -77.93 20.34
CA SER A 62 -3.79 -78.81 19.17
C SER A 62 -2.73 -79.89 19.24
N GLU A 63 -1.58 -79.59 19.82
CA GLU A 63 -0.51 -80.57 20.11
C GLU A 63 -0.97 -81.64 21.12
N GLY A 64 -1.82 -81.25 22.06
CA GLY A 64 -2.46 -82.15 23.05
C GLY A 64 -1.50 -82.82 24.01
N ARG A 65 -0.22 -82.45 24.03
CA ARG A 65 0.82 -83.02 24.89
C ARG A 65 1.58 -81.94 25.68
N ASP A 66 1.88 -82.25 26.88
CA ASP A 66 2.73 -81.43 27.73
C ASP A 66 4.17 -81.48 27.18
N PRO A 67 4.72 -80.29 26.80
CA PRO A 67 6.07 -80.23 26.20
C PRO A 67 7.21 -80.74 27.12
N GLU A 68 7.02 -80.80 28.48
CA GLU A 68 8.05 -81.32 29.42
C GLU A 68 7.93 -82.78 29.62
N THR A 69 6.72 -83.24 29.84
CA THR A 69 6.46 -84.63 30.18
C THR A 69 6.20 -85.49 28.95
N LEU A 70 5.93 -84.91 27.80
CA LEU A 70 5.56 -85.54 26.54
C LEU A 70 4.27 -86.37 26.65
N GLN A 71 3.56 -86.29 27.78
CA GLN A 71 2.28 -86.98 28.01
C GLN A 71 1.06 -86.17 27.53
N PRO A 72 0.02 -86.82 27.13
CA PRO A 72 -1.24 -86.10 26.81
C PRO A 72 -1.76 -85.36 28.05
N PHE A 73 -2.34 -84.13 27.81
CA PHE A 73 -3.05 -83.45 28.87
C PHE A 73 -4.33 -84.25 29.26
N GLY A 74 -4.38 -84.68 30.52
CA GLY A 74 -5.51 -85.45 31.00
C GLY A 74 -6.78 -84.62 31.31
N THR A 75 -6.59 -83.33 31.53
CA THR A 75 -7.68 -82.35 31.82
C THR A 75 -7.38 -81.00 31.23
N PRO A 76 -8.39 -80.16 30.92
CA PRO A 76 -8.22 -78.79 30.52
C PRO A 76 -7.42 -77.97 31.53
N ASP A 77 -7.60 -78.23 32.80
CA ASP A 77 -6.94 -77.50 33.91
C ASP A 77 -5.42 -77.69 33.90
N ARG A 78 -4.90 -78.92 33.58
CA ARG A 78 -3.46 -79.17 33.45
C ARG A 78 -2.86 -78.46 32.25
N LEU A 79 -3.61 -78.33 31.14
CA LEU A 79 -3.16 -77.59 29.97
C LEU A 79 -3.04 -76.09 30.33
N LEU A 80 -4.02 -75.51 31.02
CA LEU A 80 -3.97 -74.14 31.52
C LEU A 80 -2.78 -73.89 32.44
N ASP A 81 -2.59 -74.75 33.44
CA ASP A 81 -1.48 -74.61 34.41
C ASP A 81 -0.13 -74.72 33.72
N SER A 82 0.05 -75.65 32.76
CA SER A 82 1.27 -75.81 31.98
C SER A 82 1.55 -74.55 31.18
N PHE A 83 0.52 -73.94 30.57
CA PHE A 83 0.65 -72.72 29.78
C PHE A 83 1.01 -71.51 30.67
N LEU A 84 0.27 -71.26 31.72
CA LEU A 84 0.52 -70.16 32.62
C LEU A 84 1.89 -70.20 33.32
N SER A 85 2.42 -71.42 33.61
CA SER A 85 3.74 -71.57 34.25
C SER A 85 4.90 -71.21 33.35
N ARG A 86 4.70 -71.15 32.03
CA ARG A 86 5.74 -70.93 31.02
C ARG A 86 5.69 -69.60 30.34
N ASN A 87 4.49 -68.99 30.25
CA ASN A 87 4.30 -67.75 29.54
C ASN A 87 4.34 -66.60 30.54
N LEU A 88 5.15 -65.58 30.20
CA LEU A 88 5.23 -64.33 30.90
C LEU A 88 4.48 -63.31 30.08
N PRO A 89 3.38 -62.75 30.58
CA PRO A 89 2.63 -61.69 29.87
C PRO A 89 3.42 -60.39 29.78
N ASP A 90 3.09 -59.58 28.81
CA ASP A 90 3.58 -58.23 28.70
C ASP A 90 3.17 -57.35 29.92
N PRO A 91 3.84 -56.24 30.22
CA PRO A 91 3.59 -55.43 31.43
C PRO A 91 2.13 -55.03 31.66
N ASP A 92 1.36 -54.78 30.59
CA ASP A 92 -0.04 -54.34 30.64
C ASP A 92 -1.03 -55.48 30.40
N GLU A 93 -0.53 -56.74 30.47
CA GLU A 93 -1.28 -57.94 30.13
C GLU A 93 -1.37 -58.87 31.31
N ILE A 94 -2.51 -59.56 31.44
CA ILE A 94 -2.74 -60.59 32.44
C ILE A 94 -3.31 -61.82 31.75
N LEU A 95 -2.67 -62.99 31.97
CA LEU A 95 -3.13 -64.30 31.54
C LEU A 95 -3.91 -64.94 32.66
N TRP A 96 -5.14 -65.38 32.36
CA TRP A 96 -6.02 -66.01 33.31
C TRP A 96 -6.39 -67.43 32.92
N ALA A 97 -6.39 -68.31 33.87
CA ALA A 97 -6.98 -69.65 33.74
C ALA A 97 -8.31 -69.72 34.50
N PHE A 98 -9.38 -69.99 33.82
CA PHE A 98 -10.68 -70.32 34.39
C PHE A 98 -10.84 -71.81 34.31
N PRO A 99 -10.54 -72.55 35.40
CA PRO A 99 -10.60 -73.99 35.44
C PRO A 99 -12.02 -74.50 35.41
N THR A 100 -12.18 -75.84 35.12
CA THR A 100 -13.47 -76.52 35.16
C THR A 100 -14.10 -76.46 36.54
N VAL A 101 -13.31 -76.55 37.60
CA VAL A 101 -13.74 -76.48 39.01
C VAL A 101 -12.67 -75.70 39.79
N GLY A 102 -13.11 -74.69 40.50
CA GLY A 102 -12.23 -73.91 41.36
C GLY A 102 -12.24 -72.42 41.07
N ALA A 103 -11.33 -71.69 41.71
CA ALA A 103 -11.15 -70.27 41.49
C ALA A 103 -10.20 -70.04 40.32
N PRO A 104 -10.37 -68.98 39.54
CA PRO A 104 -9.46 -68.64 38.45
C PRO A 104 -8.04 -68.32 39.02
N SER A 105 -7.01 -68.82 38.34
CA SER A 105 -5.62 -68.46 38.53
C SER A 105 -5.15 -67.47 37.46
N TYR A 106 -4.06 -66.74 37.72
CA TYR A 106 -3.54 -65.75 36.76
C TYR A 106 -2.03 -65.52 36.91
N VAL A 107 -1.43 -65.08 35.82
CA VAL A 107 -0.05 -64.63 35.78
C VAL A 107 -0.02 -63.24 35.12
N GLY A 108 0.75 -62.31 35.66
CA GLY A 108 0.89 -60.96 35.17
C GLY A 108 0.91 -59.89 36.24
N SER A 109 0.82 -58.65 35.84
CA SER A 109 0.79 -57.50 36.75
C SER A 109 -0.43 -57.60 37.69
N SER A 110 -0.25 -57.26 38.96
CA SER A 110 -1.30 -57.38 39.98
C SER A 110 -2.38 -56.28 39.87
N ASP A 111 -3.04 -56.09 38.73
CA ASP A 111 -4.21 -55.22 38.70
C ASP A 111 -5.38 -55.93 39.35
N ARG A 112 -5.59 -55.59 40.65
CA ARG A 112 -6.64 -56.18 41.49
C ARG A 112 -8.07 -55.79 41.06
N ARG A 113 -8.23 -54.89 40.09
CA ARG A 113 -9.57 -54.40 39.68
C ARG A 113 -10.34 -55.48 38.90
N LEU A 114 -9.65 -56.32 38.12
CA LEU A 114 -10.29 -57.46 37.46
C LEU A 114 -10.54 -58.61 38.46
N GLN A 115 -9.70 -58.75 39.49
CA GLN A 115 -9.86 -59.79 40.50
C GLN A 115 -11.14 -59.55 41.31
N GLY A 116 -12.05 -60.47 41.27
CA GLY A 116 -13.33 -60.37 42.01
C GLY A 116 -14.37 -59.48 41.35
N SER A 117 -14.10 -58.94 40.17
CA SER A 117 -15.09 -58.20 39.43
C SER A 117 -16.19 -59.12 38.89
N ALA A 118 -17.43 -58.88 39.35
CA ALA A 118 -18.57 -59.62 38.87
C ALA A 118 -18.85 -59.38 37.36
N ALA A 119 -18.47 -58.21 36.86
CA ALA A 119 -18.61 -57.86 35.43
C ALA A 119 -17.62 -58.67 34.57
N PHE A 120 -16.35 -58.83 35.03
CA PHE A 120 -15.33 -59.63 34.37
C PHE A 120 -15.74 -61.12 34.33
N THR A 121 -16.11 -61.67 35.50
CA THR A 121 -16.52 -63.08 35.59
C THR A 121 -17.75 -63.37 34.70
N ARG A 122 -18.72 -62.45 34.64
CA ARG A 122 -19.91 -62.58 33.81
C ARG A 122 -19.51 -62.59 32.30
N LEU A 123 -18.63 -61.65 31.87
CA LEU A 123 -18.18 -61.56 30.54
C LEU A 123 -17.47 -62.85 30.08
N VAL A 124 -16.59 -63.40 30.97
CA VAL A 124 -15.90 -64.67 30.70
C VAL A 124 -16.86 -65.80 30.55
N GLY A 125 -17.89 -65.90 31.45
CA GLY A 125 -18.94 -66.92 31.36
C GLY A 125 -19.81 -66.86 30.09
N GLU A 126 -20.05 -65.62 29.58
CA GLU A 126 -20.74 -65.44 28.28
C GLU A 126 -19.89 -65.93 27.11
N LEU A 127 -18.60 -65.72 27.14
CA LEU A 127 -17.64 -66.07 26.08
C LEU A 127 -17.02 -67.48 26.21
N GLU A 128 -17.22 -68.17 27.36
CA GLU A 128 -16.66 -69.49 27.63
C GLU A 128 -17.09 -70.55 26.58
N ARG A 129 -18.25 -70.33 25.94
CA ARG A 129 -18.76 -71.23 24.90
C ARG A 129 -18.35 -70.90 23.49
N THR A 130 -18.29 -69.61 23.19
CA THR A 130 -18.12 -69.08 21.84
C THR A 130 -16.74 -68.52 21.56
N GLY A 131 -16.04 -68.21 22.60
CA GLY A 131 -14.79 -67.42 22.48
C GLY A 131 -15.02 -66.02 21.98
N GLY A 132 -13.96 -65.26 21.78
CA GLY A 132 -13.98 -63.95 21.19
C GLY A 132 -13.36 -62.85 22.06
N THR A 133 -13.34 -61.63 21.51
CA THR A 133 -12.74 -60.44 22.16
C THR A 133 -13.86 -59.43 22.48
N ARG A 134 -13.83 -58.85 23.69
CA ARG A 134 -14.74 -57.77 24.15
C ARG A 134 -13.96 -56.74 24.90
N VAL A 135 -14.50 -55.53 24.90
CA VAL A 135 -14.03 -54.42 25.73
C VAL A 135 -14.88 -54.33 27.00
N LEU A 136 -14.23 -54.20 28.14
CA LEU A 136 -14.85 -54.07 29.45
C LEU A 136 -14.31 -52.82 30.16
N SER A 137 -15.18 -51.95 30.63
CA SER A 137 -14.79 -50.79 31.45
C SER A 137 -15.08 -51.06 32.92
N ILE A 138 -14.04 -50.94 33.76
CA ILE A 138 -14.13 -51.10 35.23
C ILE A 138 -13.42 -49.90 35.87
N ASP A 139 -14.11 -49.20 36.77
CA ASP A 139 -13.59 -48.05 37.52
C ASP A 139 -12.88 -46.99 36.64
N GLY A 140 -13.41 -46.76 35.44
CA GLY A 140 -12.86 -45.78 34.50
C GLY A 140 -11.67 -46.27 33.68
N ASN A 141 -11.18 -47.48 33.87
CA ASN A 141 -10.17 -48.14 33.06
C ASN A 141 -10.84 -49.02 32.00
N GLU A 142 -10.27 -49.04 30.81
CA GLU A 142 -10.71 -49.82 29.65
C GLU A 142 -9.82 -51.05 29.51
N TYR A 143 -10.42 -52.22 29.48
CA TYR A 143 -9.73 -53.52 29.32
C TYR A 143 -10.18 -54.18 28.03
N ARG A 144 -9.28 -54.69 27.24
CA ARG A 144 -9.58 -55.55 26.11
C ARG A 144 -9.39 -56.99 26.54
N ILE A 145 -10.44 -57.80 26.47
CA ILE A 145 -10.46 -59.15 27.02
C ILE A 145 -10.71 -60.14 25.88
N ALA A 146 -9.77 -61.06 25.70
CA ALA A 146 -9.91 -62.17 24.74
C ALA A 146 -10.10 -63.50 25.50
N VAL A 147 -11.12 -64.25 25.12
CA VAL A 147 -11.43 -65.57 25.74
C VAL A 147 -11.28 -66.68 24.73
N GLN A 148 -10.51 -67.70 25.05
CA GLN A 148 -10.37 -68.92 24.30
C GLN A 148 -10.94 -70.07 25.07
N PRO A 149 -12.05 -70.73 24.60
CA PRO A 149 -12.59 -71.91 25.16
C PRO A 149 -11.67 -73.10 25.04
N ILE A 150 -11.57 -73.89 26.11
CA ILE A 150 -10.83 -75.16 26.10
C ILE A 150 -11.82 -76.26 26.50
N VAL A 151 -12.08 -77.17 25.55
CA VAL A 151 -13.06 -78.25 25.70
C VAL A 151 -12.31 -79.58 25.52
N GLN A 152 -12.48 -80.47 26.53
CA GLN A 152 -11.95 -81.83 26.45
C GLN A 152 -12.98 -82.79 27.01
N GLY A 153 -13.69 -83.55 26.18
CA GLY A 153 -14.81 -84.34 26.55
C GLY A 153 -15.96 -83.47 27.11
N ASP A 154 -16.43 -83.75 28.32
CA ASP A 154 -17.47 -82.96 29.00
C ASP A 154 -16.89 -81.83 29.85
N ALA A 155 -15.55 -81.77 30.04
CA ALA A 155 -14.87 -80.74 30.81
C ALA A 155 -14.68 -79.47 30.00
N ARG A 156 -14.96 -78.33 30.62
CA ARG A 156 -14.82 -77.01 30.01
C ARG A 156 -14.00 -76.11 30.90
N ALA A 157 -13.10 -75.39 30.31
CA ALA A 157 -12.28 -74.36 30.90
C ALA A 157 -12.12 -73.21 29.92
N ALA A 158 -11.62 -72.08 30.36
CA ALA A 158 -11.34 -70.96 29.48
C ALA A 158 -9.95 -70.36 29.81
N PHE A 159 -9.19 -70.10 28.76
CA PHE A 159 -8.02 -69.25 28.81
C PHE A 159 -8.49 -67.81 28.47
N VAL A 160 -8.05 -66.85 29.28
CA VAL A 160 -8.44 -65.44 29.08
C VAL A 160 -7.19 -64.60 29.13
N VAL A 161 -7.10 -63.73 28.16
CA VAL A 161 -6.10 -62.66 28.12
C VAL A 161 -6.78 -61.32 28.31
N SER A 162 -6.32 -60.57 29.29
CA SER A 162 -6.82 -59.18 29.51
C SER A 162 -5.68 -58.18 29.36
N HIS A 163 -5.92 -57.14 28.60
CA HIS A 163 -4.95 -56.06 28.37
C HIS A 163 -5.53 -54.72 28.86
N ASP A 164 -4.76 -53.98 29.68
CA ASP A 164 -5.18 -52.65 30.19
C ASP A 164 -4.89 -51.58 29.13
N VAL A 165 -5.91 -51.23 28.34
CA VAL A 165 -5.82 -50.20 27.30
C VAL A 165 -5.51 -48.84 27.87
N SER A 166 -6.03 -48.55 29.09
CA SER A 166 -5.82 -47.25 29.72
C SER A 166 -4.37 -47.03 30.14
N GLU A 167 -3.69 -48.10 30.62
CA GLU A 167 -2.27 -48.06 30.96
C GLU A 167 -1.41 -47.87 29.69
N SER A 168 -1.64 -48.64 28.66
CA SER A 168 -0.94 -48.56 27.38
C SER A 168 -1.09 -47.18 26.70
N ARG A 169 -2.21 -46.45 26.94
CA ARG A 169 -2.42 -45.12 26.44
C ARG A 169 -1.85 -43.99 27.32
N LYS A 170 -1.32 -44.26 28.51
CA LYS A 170 -0.71 -43.26 29.38
C LYS A 170 0.43 -42.49 28.69
N PRO A 171 1.42 -43.19 28.07
CA PRO A 171 2.53 -42.51 27.40
C PRO A 171 2.06 -41.55 26.30
N LEU A 172 1.02 -41.95 25.56
CA LEU A 172 0.41 -41.10 24.55
C LEU A 172 -0.22 -39.83 25.16
N ARG A 173 -0.94 -39.98 26.28
CA ARG A 173 -1.55 -38.84 26.98
C ARG A 173 -0.49 -37.87 27.51
N ASP A 174 0.59 -38.35 28.09
CA ASP A 174 1.69 -37.51 28.60
C ASP A 174 2.42 -36.80 27.47
N LEU A 175 2.62 -37.46 26.32
CA LEU A 175 3.11 -36.87 25.11
C LEU A 175 2.20 -35.74 24.62
N MET A 176 0.86 -35.98 24.60
CA MET A 176 -0.09 -34.97 24.14
C MET A 176 -0.16 -33.77 25.07
N VAL A 177 -0.04 -33.94 26.39
CA VAL A 177 0.05 -32.81 27.34
C VAL A 177 1.30 -31.99 27.08
N THR A 178 2.46 -32.63 26.93
CA THR A 178 3.73 -31.98 26.62
C THR A 178 3.65 -31.23 25.28
N TYR A 179 3.09 -31.87 24.24
CA TYR A 179 2.83 -31.27 22.95
C TYR A 179 1.93 -30.02 23.05
N ALA A 180 0.83 -30.11 23.80
CA ALA A 180 -0.10 -28.99 23.98
C ALA A 180 0.55 -27.79 24.66
N LEU A 181 1.41 -28.02 25.66
CA LEU A 181 2.16 -26.96 26.33
C LEU A 181 3.16 -26.29 25.38
N LEU A 182 3.93 -27.09 24.62
CA LEU A 182 4.88 -26.56 23.62
C LEU A 182 4.17 -25.83 22.49
N ALA A 183 3.02 -26.34 22.02
CA ALA A 183 2.20 -25.69 21.00
C ALA A 183 1.67 -24.33 21.48
N ALA A 184 1.16 -24.27 22.71
CA ALA A 184 0.68 -23.04 23.32
C ALA A 184 1.81 -21.98 23.44
N LEU A 185 2.99 -22.41 23.92
CA LEU A 185 4.17 -21.54 24.01
C LEU A 185 4.61 -21.04 22.63
N SER A 186 4.61 -21.91 21.61
CA SER A 186 4.95 -21.55 20.25
C SER A 186 3.98 -20.52 19.66
N VAL A 187 2.68 -20.67 19.87
CA VAL A 187 1.68 -19.68 19.42
C VAL A 187 1.91 -18.34 20.10
N LEU A 188 2.17 -18.31 21.40
CA LEU A 188 2.47 -17.08 22.13
C LEU A 188 3.73 -16.38 21.62
N LEU A 189 4.80 -17.14 21.39
CA LEU A 189 6.07 -16.61 20.87
C LEU A 189 5.89 -16.04 19.47
N ILE A 190 5.24 -16.79 18.57
CA ILE A 190 4.98 -16.34 17.19
C ILE A 190 4.08 -15.10 17.18
N ALA A 191 3.05 -15.06 18.03
CA ALA A 191 2.19 -13.88 18.15
C ALA A 191 2.97 -12.64 18.66
N ALA A 192 3.88 -12.81 19.60
CA ALA A 192 4.74 -11.73 20.11
C ALA A 192 5.67 -11.20 18.99
N ILE A 193 6.35 -12.10 18.27
CA ILE A 193 7.23 -11.75 17.16
C ILE A 193 6.44 -11.06 16.03
N ALA A 194 5.30 -11.61 15.63
CA ALA A 194 4.44 -11.01 14.61
C ALA A 194 3.95 -9.61 15.01
N SER A 195 3.58 -9.43 16.28
CA SER A 195 3.17 -8.13 16.81
C SER A 195 4.32 -7.11 16.80
N TRP A 196 5.52 -7.50 17.20
CA TRP A 196 6.70 -6.66 17.17
C TRP A 196 7.07 -6.25 15.74
N LEU A 197 7.11 -7.23 14.82
CA LEU A 197 7.45 -7.01 13.41
C LEU A 197 6.42 -6.11 12.72
N ALA A 198 5.12 -6.38 12.90
CA ALA A 198 4.05 -5.55 12.35
C ALA A 198 4.11 -4.10 12.88
N GLY A 199 4.45 -3.94 14.17
CA GLY A 199 4.66 -2.62 14.77
C GLY A 199 5.81 -1.86 14.13
N ARG A 200 6.91 -2.54 13.81
CA ARG A 200 8.11 -1.96 13.17
C ARG A 200 7.84 -1.59 11.72
N LEU A 201 7.24 -2.48 10.94
CA LEU A 201 6.94 -2.28 9.51
C LEU A 201 5.87 -1.20 9.26
N LEU A 202 4.90 -1.02 10.18
CA LEU A 202 3.86 -0.02 10.05
C LEU A 202 4.21 1.35 10.66
N ARG A 203 5.39 1.49 11.30
CA ARG A 203 5.83 2.76 11.91
C ARG A 203 5.97 3.90 10.90
N PRO A 204 6.57 3.70 9.70
CA PRO A 204 6.64 4.75 8.67
C PRO A 204 5.27 5.25 8.21
N VAL A 205 4.31 4.33 8.04
CA VAL A 205 2.93 4.69 7.64
C VAL A 205 2.22 5.56 8.69
N ARG A 206 2.49 5.32 9.98
CA ARG A 206 1.95 6.16 11.04
C ARG A 206 2.56 7.56 11.02
N ARG A 207 3.88 7.66 10.85
CA ARG A 207 4.58 8.96 10.71
C ARG A 207 4.05 9.74 9.52
N LEU A 208 3.87 9.09 8.36
CA LEU A 208 3.27 9.70 7.18
C LEU A 208 1.88 10.30 7.51
N ARG A 209 1.04 9.56 8.22
CA ARG A 209 -0.27 10.06 8.65
C ARG A 209 -0.15 11.26 9.60
N GLU A 210 0.75 11.20 10.58
CA GLU A 210 0.96 12.27 11.56
C GLU A 210 1.46 13.54 10.87
N THR A 211 2.45 13.44 9.96
CA THR A 211 2.93 14.56 9.16
C THR A 211 1.83 15.13 8.29
N ALA A 212 1.08 14.26 7.56
CA ALA A 212 -0.03 14.70 6.72
C ALA A 212 -1.16 15.41 7.50
N GLN A 213 -1.41 15.01 8.75
CA GLN A 213 -2.38 15.67 9.62
C GLN A 213 -1.87 16.99 10.21
N GLY A 214 -0.55 17.15 10.33
CA GLY A 214 0.09 18.39 10.80
C GLY A 214 0.20 19.47 9.72
N ILE A 215 0.05 19.09 8.45
CA ILE A 215 0.09 20.03 7.32
C ILE A 215 -1.14 20.93 7.36
N THR A 216 -0.92 22.23 7.37
CA THR A 216 -1.95 23.28 7.27
C THR A 216 -1.56 24.26 6.17
N GLU A 217 -2.52 25.09 5.72
CA GLU A 217 -2.24 26.14 4.72
C GLU A 217 -1.13 27.13 5.13
N GLY A 218 -0.78 27.16 6.41
CA GLY A 218 0.26 28.02 6.97
C GLY A 218 1.61 27.37 7.20
N ASP A 219 1.66 26.03 7.26
CA ASP A 219 2.90 25.27 7.56
C ASP A 219 2.96 24.00 6.73
N LEU A 220 3.76 24.05 5.67
CA LEU A 220 4.11 22.96 4.76
C LEU A 220 5.53 22.44 5.01
N SER A 221 6.22 22.92 6.05
CA SER A 221 7.64 22.63 6.29
C SER A 221 7.92 21.20 6.77
N GLY A 222 6.88 20.49 7.22
CA GLY A 222 7.00 19.11 7.70
C GLY A 222 7.53 18.19 6.60
N ARG A 223 8.64 17.49 6.86
CA ARG A 223 9.21 16.48 5.95
C ARG A 223 9.32 15.13 6.64
N LEU A 224 9.15 14.07 5.86
CA LEU A 224 9.40 12.71 6.32
C LEU A 224 10.90 12.41 6.22
N GLU A 225 11.44 11.82 7.29
CA GLU A 225 12.80 11.31 7.30
C GLU A 225 12.90 10.07 6.39
N VAL A 226 13.63 10.18 5.30
CA VAL A 226 13.80 9.11 4.32
C VAL A 226 14.91 8.19 4.81
N THR A 227 14.51 7.00 5.31
CA THR A 227 15.46 6.00 5.83
C THR A 227 15.15 4.63 5.23
N GLY A 228 16.13 4.05 4.55
CA GLY A 228 16.00 2.73 3.92
C GLY A 228 16.08 2.77 2.39
N ASN A 229 15.69 1.65 1.76
CA ASN A 229 15.72 1.48 0.30
C ASN A 229 14.63 0.48 -0.15
N ASP A 230 13.44 0.63 0.39
CA ASP A 230 12.27 -0.19 0.11
C ASP A 230 11.10 0.64 -0.45
N ASP A 231 10.02 -0.01 -0.84
CA ASP A 231 8.83 0.65 -1.41
C ASP A 231 8.24 1.74 -0.48
N LEU A 232 8.40 1.59 0.84
CA LEU A 232 7.96 2.60 1.80
C LEU A 232 8.85 3.83 1.79
N THR A 233 10.14 3.65 1.51
CA THR A 233 11.10 4.74 1.33
C THR A 233 10.78 5.53 0.06
N ASP A 234 10.42 4.87 -1.03
CA ASP A 234 10.01 5.52 -2.27
C ASP A 234 8.69 6.31 -2.10
N LEU A 235 7.76 5.78 -1.31
CA LEU A 235 6.56 6.52 -0.93
C LEU A 235 6.88 7.78 -0.13
N GLN A 236 7.85 7.72 0.80
CA GLN A 236 8.28 8.89 1.58
C GLN A 236 8.90 9.96 0.69
N ARG A 237 9.75 9.58 -0.30
CA ARG A 237 10.32 10.52 -1.29
C ARG A 237 9.22 11.20 -2.10
N THR A 238 8.33 10.38 -2.70
CA THR A 238 7.21 10.90 -3.50
C THR A 238 6.34 11.88 -2.69
N PHE A 239 6.11 11.59 -1.41
CA PHE A 239 5.35 12.47 -0.53
C PHE A 239 6.08 13.79 -0.27
N ASN A 240 7.40 13.76 0.00
CA ASN A 240 8.19 14.96 0.17
C ASN A 240 8.24 15.81 -1.11
N ASP A 241 8.43 15.19 -2.28
CA ASP A 241 8.40 15.86 -3.59
C ASP A 241 7.04 16.55 -3.85
N MET A 242 5.96 15.92 -3.43
CA MET A 242 4.63 16.54 -3.50
C MET A 242 4.53 17.78 -2.59
N LEU A 243 5.08 17.69 -1.37
CA LEU A 243 5.09 18.82 -0.44
C LEU A 243 5.94 19.99 -0.97
N ASP A 244 7.10 19.71 -1.58
CA ASP A 244 7.95 20.72 -2.20
C ASP A 244 7.19 21.47 -3.29
N ARG A 245 6.50 20.75 -4.17
CA ARG A 245 5.65 21.36 -5.22
C ARG A 245 4.52 22.21 -4.66
N LEU A 246 3.89 21.76 -3.57
CA LEU A 246 2.83 22.54 -2.90
C LEU A 246 3.40 23.81 -2.25
N GLU A 247 4.53 23.74 -1.59
CA GLU A 247 5.19 24.88 -0.96
C GLU A 247 5.58 25.94 -2.01
N ASP A 248 6.17 25.52 -3.12
CA ASP A 248 6.51 26.39 -4.24
C ASP A 248 5.27 27.06 -4.86
N ALA A 249 4.19 26.30 -5.03
CA ALA A 249 2.93 26.83 -5.55
C ALA A 249 2.32 27.89 -4.63
N PHE A 250 2.27 27.63 -3.32
CA PHE A 250 1.77 28.59 -2.34
C PHE A 250 2.67 29.81 -2.20
N ALA A 251 3.99 29.63 -2.22
CA ALA A 251 4.94 30.74 -2.20
C ALA A 251 4.77 31.67 -3.43
N THR A 252 4.56 31.07 -4.60
CA THR A 252 4.27 31.82 -5.83
C THR A 252 2.94 32.55 -5.78
N GLN A 253 1.91 31.90 -5.23
CA GLN A 253 0.58 32.52 -5.07
C GLN A 253 0.62 33.69 -4.07
N ARG A 254 1.32 33.55 -2.93
CA ARG A 254 1.47 34.65 -1.96
C ARG A 254 2.17 35.84 -2.58
N ARG A 255 3.30 35.61 -3.27
CA ARG A 255 4.02 36.69 -3.97
C ARG A 255 3.12 37.42 -4.94
N LEU A 256 2.33 36.70 -5.76
CA LEU A 256 1.39 37.32 -6.69
C LEU A 256 0.35 38.20 -5.99
N LEU A 257 -0.19 37.75 -4.84
CA LEU A 257 -1.17 38.53 -4.08
C LEU A 257 -0.58 39.76 -3.42
N ASP A 258 0.64 39.66 -2.87
CA ASP A 258 1.34 40.76 -2.26
C ASP A 258 1.71 41.82 -3.30
N ASP A 259 2.25 41.41 -4.44
CA ASP A 259 2.58 42.28 -5.56
C ASP A 259 1.33 42.99 -6.11
N ALA A 260 0.24 42.23 -6.32
CA ALA A 260 -1.04 42.80 -6.76
C ALA A 260 -1.57 43.85 -5.78
N ALA A 261 -1.50 43.59 -4.47
CA ALA A 261 -1.96 44.53 -3.45
C ALA A 261 -1.11 45.81 -3.44
N HIS A 262 0.18 45.73 -3.67
CA HIS A 262 1.04 46.92 -3.78
C HIS A 262 0.70 47.75 -5.01
N GLU A 263 0.61 47.10 -6.18
CA GLU A 263 0.32 47.79 -7.45
C GLU A 263 -1.08 48.36 -7.58
N LEU A 264 -2.06 47.82 -6.85
CA LEU A 264 -3.41 48.37 -6.76
C LEU A 264 -3.53 49.55 -5.76
N ARG A 265 -2.68 49.59 -4.72
CA ARG A 265 -2.74 50.65 -3.71
C ARG A 265 -2.31 52.01 -4.26
N THR A 266 -1.30 52.05 -5.13
CA THR A 266 -0.77 53.26 -5.73
C THR A 266 -1.82 54.01 -6.57
N PRO A 267 -2.45 53.43 -7.61
CA PRO A 267 -3.48 54.12 -8.40
C PRO A 267 -4.72 54.50 -7.55
N LEU A 268 -5.08 53.69 -6.58
CA LEU A 268 -6.18 54.00 -5.67
C LEU A 268 -5.88 55.26 -4.84
N THR A 269 -4.64 55.45 -4.43
CA THR A 269 -4.22 56.68 -3.71
C THR A 269 -4.21 57.87 -4.64
N VAL A 270 -3.80 57.72 -5.91
CA VAL A 270 -3.85 58.79 -6.91
C VAL A 270 -5.30 59.18 -7.20
N LEU A 271 -6.21 58.21 -7.44
CA LEU A 271 -7.63 58.49 -7.64
C LEU A 271 -8.22 59.26 -6.48
N ARG A 272 -7.94 58.86 -5.25
CA ARG A 272 -8.41 59.54 -4.05
C ARG A 272 -7.86 60.97 -3.95
N GLY A 273 -6.57 61.16 -4.20
CA GLY A 273 -5.95 62.46 -4.13
C GLY A 273 -6.54 63.47 -5.12
N HIS A 274 -6.77 63.04 -6.37
CA HIS A 274 -7.43 63.89 -7.36
C HIS A 274 -8.87 64.26 -6.98
N LEU A 275 -9.62 63.31 -6.43
CA LEU A 275 -11.00 63.54 -5.95
C LEU A 275 -11.06 64.48 -4.74
N GLU A 276 -10.02 64.48 -3.90
CA GLU A 276 -9.92 65.34 -2.70
C GLU A 276 -9.57 66.80 -3.04
N VAL A 277 -8.87 67.06 -4.18
CA VAL A 277 -8.41 68.41 -4.56
C VAL A 277 -9.18 69.06 -5.70
N VAL A 278 -10.10 68.36 -6.39
CA VAL A 278 -10.86 68.90 -7.50
C VAL A 278 -11.67 70.09 -7.07
N ASP A 279 -11.56 71.23 -7.79
CA ASP A 279 -12.45 72.39 -7.56
C ASP A 279 -13.77 72.18 -8.35
N ALA A 280 -14.80 71.81 -7.62
CA ALA A 280 -16.14 71.62 -8.19
C ALA A 280 -16.78 72.86 -8.81
N ALA A 281 -16.24 74.06 -8.52
CA ALA A 281 -16.70 75.30 -9.11
C ALA A 281 -16.03 75.65 -10.47
N ASP A 282 -14.87 74.99 -10.76
CA ASP A 282 -14.17 75.12 -12.04
C ASP A 282 -14.54 73.98 -13.00
N GLY A 283 -15.33 74.26 -14.01
CA GLY A 283 -15.75 73.24 -14.99
C GLY A 283 -14.55 72.64 -15.79
N GLN A 284 -13.45 73.39 -15.96
CA GLN A 284 -12.24 72.84 -16.65
C GLN A 284 -11.48 71.88 -15.76
N ASP A 285 -11.36 72.23 -14.46
CA ASP A 285 -10.69 71.32 -13.50
C ASP A 285 -11.49 70.01 -13.30
N VAL A 286 -12.84 70.12 -13.25
CA VAL A 286 -13.70 68.92 -13.19
C VAL A 286 -13.52 68.05 -14.43
N GLU A 287 -13.44 68.60 -15.66
CA GLU A 287 -13.30 67.78 -16.88
C GLU A 287 -11.90 67.18 -17.01
N ALA A 288 -10.85 67.92 -16.64
CA ALA A 288 -9.49 67.43 -16.58
C ALA A 288 -9.34 66.27 -15.56
N THR A 289 -9.89 66.45 -14.35
CA THR A 289 -9.92 65.44 -13.29
C THR A 289 -10.71 64.21 -13.76
N ARG A 290 -11.87 64.39 -14.39
CA ARG A 290 -12.68 63.29 -14.93
C ARG A 290 -11.88 62.44 -15.95
N THR A 291 -11.17 63.07 -16.88
CA THR A 291 -10.38 62.40 -17.89
C THR A 291 -9.28 61.57 -17.21
N LEU A 292 -8.55 62.17 -16.27
CA LEU A 292 -7.47 61.51 -15.54
C LEU A 292 -7.99 60.33 -14.70
N LEU A 293 -9.14 60.48 -14.04
CA LEU A 293 -9.77 59.39 -13.28
C LEU A 293 -10.17 58.23 -14.19
N LEU A 294 -10.74 58.51 -15.37
CA LEU A 294 -11.10 57.45 -16.34
C LEU A 294 -9.89 56.74 -16.87
N ASP A 295 -8.80 57.45 -17.22
CA ASP A 295 -7.55 56.84 -17.65
C ASP A 295 -6.94 55.92 -16.59
N GLU A 296 -6.99 56.36 -15.32
CA GLU A 296 -6.48 55.54 -14.20
C GLU A 296 -7.35 54.30 -13.92
N VAL A 297 -8.68 54.40 -14.07
CA VAL A 297 -9.62 53.29 -13.99
C VAL A 297 -9.34 52.26 -15.12
N ASP A 298 -9.16 52.75 -16.36
CA ASP A 298 -8.81 51.88 -17.50
C ASP A 298 -7.46 51.20 -17.30
N ARG A 299 -6.48 51.92 -16.72
CA ARG A 299 -5.18 51.37 -16.34
C ARG A 299 -5.34 50.25 -15.31
N MET A 300 -6.10 50.48 -14.22
CA MET A 300 -6.39 49.44 -13.22
C MET A 300 -7.11 48.23 -13.82
N ALA A 301 -8.06 48.44 -14.72
CA ALA A 301 -8.74 47.34 -15.40
C ALA A 301 -7.80 46.47 -16.23
N ARG A 302 -6.82 47.09 -16.89
CA ARG A 302 -5.73 46.33 -17.58
C ARG A 302 -4.88 45.54 -16.58
N LEU A 303 -4.44 46.14 -15.48
CA LEU A 303 -3.68 45.47 -14.43
C LEU A 303 -4.40 44.20 -13.91
N VAL A 304 -5.69 44.34 -13.56
CA VAL A 304 -6.50 43.20 -13.06
C VAL A 304 -6.60 42.13 -14.15
N SER A 305 -6.81 42.50 -15.43
CA SER A 305 -6.87 41.52 -16.53
C SER A 305 -5.55 40.78 -16.70
N ASP A 306 -4.40 41.45 -16.61
CA ASP A 306 -3.06 40.90 -16.72
C ASP A 306 -2.73 39.96 -15.53
N LEU A 307 -3.10 40.34 -14.30
CA LEU A 307 -2.98 39.48 -13.14
C LEU A 307 -3.82 38.22 -13.25
N LEU A 308 -5.07 38.35 -13.72
CA LEU A 308 -5.93 37.17 -13.95
C LEU A 308 -5.37 36.25 -15.03
N LEU A 309 -4.74 36.82 -16.05
CA LEU A 309 -4.07 36.05 -17.11
C LEU A 309 -2.88 35.27 -16.54
N LEU A 310 -2.02 35.93 -15.78
CA LEU A 310 -0.86 35.28 -15.12
C LEU A 310 -1.29 34.18 -14.14
N ALA A 311 -2.38 34.40 -13.39
CA ALA A 311 -2.95 33.38 -12.51
C ALA A 311 -3.52 32.17 -13.28
N LYS A 312 -4.12 32.42 -14.46
CA LYS A 312 -4.59 31.34 -15.35
C LYS A 312 -3.47 30.60 -16.06
N ALA A 313 -2.34 31.27 -16.35
CA ALA A 313 -1.20 30.68 -17.07
C ALA A 313 -0.57 29.49 -16.31
N GLN A 314 -0.76 29.42 -15.01
CA GLN A 314 -0.29 28.29 -14.16
C GLN A 314 -1.20 27.04 -14.27
N ARG A 315 -2.33 27.11 -14.95
CA ARG A 315 -3.26 26.00 -15.08
C ARG A 315 -2.92 25.12 -16.27
N PRO A 316 -3.05 23.79 -16.16
CA PRO A 316 -2.79 22.89 -17.29
C PRO A 316 -3.68 23.10 -18.51
N ASP A 317 -4.86 23.72 -18.31
CA ASP A 317 -5.85 23.99 -19.36
C ASP A 317 -5.73 25.41 -19.96
N PHE A 318 -4.65 26.13 -19.66
CA PHE A 318 -4.43 27.51 -20.15
C PHE A 318 -4.26 27.60 -21.64
N VAL A 319 -3.58 26.63 -22.26
CA VAL A 319 -3.26 26.58 -23.69
C VAL A 319 -4.15 25.54 -24.37
N ARG A 320 -4.80 25.92 -25.46
CA ARG A 320 -5.55 25.02 -26.34
C ARG A 320 -4.80 24.89 -27.67
N VAL A 321 -4.04 23.82 -27.78
CA VAL A 321 -3.24 23.55 -28.95
C VAL A 321 -4.12 23.09 -30.10
N GLU A 322 -4.12 23.88 -31.22
CA GLU A 322 -4.88 23.59 -32.43
C GLU A 322 -3.96 23.81 -33.68
N PRO A 323 -4.24 23.13 -34.79
CA PRO A 323 -3.52 23.41 -36.04
C PRO A 323 -3.70 24.88 -36.46
N THR A 324 -2.62 25.64 -36.49
CA THR A 324 -2.61 27.08 -36.75
C THR A 324 -1.71 27.40 -37.92
N ASP A 325 -2.25 28.18 -38.86
CA ASP A 325 -1.48 28.71 -39.99
C ASP A 325 -0.60 29.87 -39.48
N LEU A 326 0.71 29.66 -39.52
CA LEU A 326 1.70 30.57 -38.96
C LEU A 326 1.84 31.86 -39.81
N GLU A 327 1.72 31.77 -41.12
CA GLU A 327 1.75 32.93 -42.02
C GLU A 327 0.53 33.83 -41.74
N ALA A 328 -0.66 33.28 -41.73
CA ALA A 328 -1.89 34.01 -41.42
C ALA A 328 -1.86 34.60 -40.00
N LEU A 329 -1.31 33.87 -38.99
CA LEU A 329 -1.17 34.39 -37.63
C LEU A 329 -0.23 35.60 -37.57
N THR A 330 0.93 35.53 -38.26
CA THR A 330 1.93 36.62 -38.29
C THR A 330 1.34 37.89 -38.92
N HIS A 331 0.70 37.76 -40.07
CA HIS A 331 0.01 38.89 -40.71
C HIS A 331 -1.14 39.45 -39.87
N GLY A 332 -1.95 38.58 -39.31
CA GLY A 332 -3.08 38.95 -38.41
C GLY A 332 -2.63 39.65 -37.13
N ALA A 333 -1.47 39.28 -36.56
CA ALA A 333 -0.89 39.97 -35.42
C ALA A 333 -0.43 41.40 -35.80
N LEU A 334 0.29 41.54 -36.95
CA LEU A 334 0.69 42.83 -37.45
C LEU A 334 -0.50 43.77 -37.74
N ASP A 335 -1.56 43.25 -38.37
CA ASP A 335 -2.73 44.07 -38.72
C ASP A 335 -3.43 44.63 -37.46
N ARG A 336 -3.46 43.82 -36.35
CA ARG A 336 -3.97 44.32 -35.07
C ARG A 336 -3.01 45.27 -34.39
N ALA A 337 -1.71 45.07 -34.51
CA ALA A 337 -0.68 45.91 -33.92
C ALA A 337 -0.63 47.32 -34.52
N ARG A 338 -1.00 47.48 -35.80
CA ARG A 338 -1.11 48.82 -36.48
C ARG A 338 -2.01 49.81 -35.73
N GLY A 339 -3.00 49.33 -34.98
CA GLY A 339 -3.87 50.18 -34.19
C GLY A 339 -3.23 50.67 -32.88
N LEU A 340 -2.03 50.25 -32.49
CA LEU A 340 -1.38 50.61 -31.25
C LEU A 340 -0.62 51.92 -31.28
N GLY A 341 -0.21 52.41 -32.51
CA GLY A 341 0.51 53.66 -32.65
C GLY A 341 0.94 53.93 -34.07
N ASP A 342 1.23 55.21 -34.39
CA ASP A 342 1.69 55.67 -35.70
C ASP A 342 3.17 55.35 -35.90
N ARG A 343 3.44 54.09 -36.33
CA ARG A 343 4.78 53.53 -36.56
C ARG A 343 4.86 52.95 -37.96
N THR A 344 6.06 52.71 -38.47
CA THR A 344 6.27 51.99 -39.72
C THR A 344 6.22 50.48 -39.43
N TRP A 345 5.06 49.85 -39.68
CA TRP A 345 4.85 48.41 -39.40
C TRP A 345 5.25 47.57 -40.62
N VAL A 346 6.17 46.60 -40.41
CA VAL A 346 6.65 45.68 -41.41
C VAL A 346 6.56 44.22 -41.00
N VAL A 347 6.34 43.34 -41.98
CA VAL A 347 6.56 41.89 -41.79
C VAL A 347 8.00 41.57 -42.12
N ASP A 348 8.80 41.19 -41.17
CA ASP A 348 10.18 40.77 -41.41
C ASP A 348 10.23 39.47 -42.24
N THR A 349 9.49 38.48 -41.74
CA THR A 349 9.34 37.15 -42.37
C THR A 349 8.06 36.50 -41.86
N ALA A 350 7.33 35.78 -42.69
CA ALA A 350 6.19 34.96 -42.30
C ALA A 350 6.39 33.53 -42.82
N ALA A 351 6.60 32.57 -41.95
CA ALA A 351 6.87 31.21 -42.38
C ALA A 351 5.57 30.52 -42.85
N PRO A 352 5.54 29.98 -44.09
CA PRO A 352 4.36 29.29 -44.62
C PRO A 352 4.28 27.87 -44.06
N ALA A 353 3.74 27.71 -42.83
CA ALA A 353 3.64 26.43 -42.15
C ALA A 353 2.39 26.30 -41.28
N LEU A 354 1.88 25.08 -41.19
CA LEU A 354 0.83 24.71 -40.23
C LEU A 354 1.50 24.11 -38.99
N VAL A 355 1.29 24.72 -37.82
CA VAL A 355 1.92 24.31 -36.56
C VAL A 355 0.85 24.10 -35.49
N SER A 356 1.09 23.19 -34.56
CA SER A 356 0.20 22.93 -33.44
C SER A 356 0.53 23.88 -32.30
N LEU A 357 -0.34 24.89 -32.05
CA LEU A 357 -0.19 25.87 -30.98
C LEU A 357 -1.56 26.57 -30.67
N ASP A 358 -1.62 27.33 -29.59
CA ASP A 358 -2.78 28.21 -29.33
C ASP A 358 -2.56 29.55 -30.03
N GLY A 359 -3.15 29.69 -31.23
CA GLY A 359 -3.01 30.90 -32.05
C GLY A 359 -3.53 32.17 -31.35
N GLN A 360 -4.53 32.05 -30.45
CA GLN A 360 -5.05 33.18 -29.69
C GLN A 360 -4.04 33.68 -28.65
N ARG A 361 -3.42 32.76 -27.91
CA ARG A 361 -2.39 33.09 -26.91
C ARG A 361 -1.12 33.63 -27.55
N ILE A 362 -0.68 33.04 -28.64
CA ILE A 362 0.48 33.55 -29.39
C ILE A 362 0.20 34.95 -29.96
N THR A 363 -0.97 35.17 -30.54
CA THR A 363 -1.36 36.55 -31.00
C THR A 363 -1.34 37.52 -29.81
N GLN A 364 -1.83 37.12 -28.64
CA GLN A 364 -1.82 37.96 -27.44
C GLN A 364 -0.38 38.30 -27.02
N ALA A 365 0.55 37.32 -27.04
CA ALA A 365 1.96 37.56 -26.73
C ALA A 365 2.61 38.52 -27.72
N LEU A 366 2.37 38.35 -29.05
CA LEU A 366 2.86 39.27 -30.07
C LEU A 366 2.32 40.69 -29.91
N LEU A 367 1.06 40.84 -29.55
CA LEU A 367 0.48 42.16 -29.29
C LEU A 367 1.04 42.82 -28.01
N GLN A 368 1.37 42.07 -26.99
CA GLN A 368 2.11 42.57 -25.80
C GLN A 368 3.51 43.05 -26.17
N LEU A 369 4.24 42.31 -27.01
CA LEU A 369 5.53 42.74 -27.53
C LEU A 369 5.42 43.96 -28.42
N ALA A 370 4.42 44.03 -29.31
CA ALA A 370 4.15 45.16 -30.12
C ALA A 370 3.82 46.44 -29.35
N HIS A 371 3.01 46.28 -28.28
CA HIS A 371 2.70 47.38 -27.35
C HIS A 371 3.95 47.89 -26.64
N ASN A 372 4.80 46.95 -26.15
CA ASN A 372 6.08 47.32 -25.57
C ASN A 372 6.98 48.06 -26.56
N ALA A 373 7.05 47.61 -27.82
CA ALA A 373 7.82 48.29 -28.87
C ALA A 373 7.28 49.73 -29.13
N VAL A 374 5.96 49.93 -29.14
CA VAL A 374 5.37 51.30 -29.30
C VAL A 374 5.72 52.19 -28.13
N GLN A 375 5.75 51.68 -26.91
CA GLN A 375 6.14 52.46 -25.71
C GLN A 375 7.58 52.95 -25.72
N HIS A 376 8.48 52.21 -26.38
CA HIS A 376 9.91 52.53 -26.45
C HIS A 376 10.40 53.10 -27.79
N THR A 377 9.46 53.46 -28.68
CA THR A 377 9.72 54.09 -29.98
C THR A 377 8.97 55.39 -30.16
N THR A 378 9.33 56.17 -31.11
CA THR A 378 8.71 57.43 -31.51
C THR A 378 8.03 57.34 -32.85
N ASP A 379 7.20 58.34 -33.20
CA ASP A 379 6.52 58.38 -34.50
C ASP A 379 7.51 58.29 -35.66
N GLY A 380 7.26 57.40 -36.60
CA GLY A 380 8.11 57.14 -37.73
C GLY A 380 9.14 56.02 -37.54
N ASP A 381 9.38 55.54 -36.30
CA ASP A 381 10.22 54.38 -36.05
C ASP A 381 9.63 53.11 -36.69
N GLU A 382 10.47 52.13 -36.98
CA GLU A 382 10.07 50.87 -37.61
C GLU A 382 9.87 49.78 -36.53
N ILE A 383 8.74 49.08 -36.63
CA ILE A 383 8.47 47.87 -35.84
C ILE A 383 8.19 46.69 -36.75
N GLY A 384 9.03 45.67 -36.65
CA GLY A 384 8.94 44.44 -37.43
C GLY A 384 8.35 43.28 -36.63
N VAL A 385 7.44 42.55 -37.26
CA VAL A 385 6.90 41.30 -36.72
C VAL A 385 7.36 40.16 -37.65
N GLY A 386 7.78 39.06 -37.06
CA GLY A 386 8.21 37.95 -37.88
C GLY A 386 8.00 36.58 -37.25
N SER A 387 8.02 35.57 -38.10
CA SER A 387 8.03 34.17 -37.72
C SER A 387 8.94 33.34 -38.60
N SER A 388 9.60 32.32 -38.04
CA SER A 388 10.44 31.36 -38.73
C SER A 388 10.40 29.99 -38.08
N ILE A 389 10.75 28.97 -38.84
CA ILE A 389 10.98 27.61 -38.34
C ILE A 389 12.46 27.27 -38.54
N ALA A 390 13.12 26.93 -37.43
CA ALA A 390 14.51 26.52 -37.40
C ALA A 390 14.64 25.12 -36.77
N GLY A 391 14.66 24.08 -37.62
CA GLY A 391 14.70 22.70 -37.19
C GLY A 391 13.40 22.30 -36.49
N ASP A 392 13.49 21.96 -35.19
CA ASP A 392 12.38 21.57 -34.31
C ASP A 392 11.78 22.74 -33.50
N ARG A 393 12.13 23.99 -33.86
CA ARG A 393 11.73 25.19 -33.10
C ARG A 393 11.04 26.19 -34.02
N LEU A 394 9.93 26.70 -33.44
CA LEU A 394 9.23 27.86 -33.95
C LEU A 394 9.80 29.09 -33.27
N GLU A 395 10.15 30.11 -34.02
CA GLU A 395 10.54 31.40 -33.53
C GLU A 395 9.54 32.46 -34.01
N LEU A 396 9.00 33.26 -33.08
CA LEU A 396 8.19 34.41 -33.40
C LEU A 396 8.81 35.62 -32.69
N TRP A 397 8.85 36.77 -33.36
CA TRP A 397 9.50 37.94 -32.75
C TRP A 397 8.79 39.23 -33.11
N VAL A 398 9.03 40.21 -32.23
CA VAL A 398 8.78 41.64 -32.52
C VAL A 398 10.08 42.37 -32.33
N ARG A 399 10.44 43.17 -33.36
CA ARG A 399 11.64 43.98 -33.41
C ARG A 399 11.25 45.46 -33.48
N ASP A 400 11.98 46.31 -32.76
CA ASP A 400 11.87 47.76 -32.85
C ASP A 400 13.22 48.43 -33.26
N THR A 401 13.19 49.71 -33.62
CA THR A 401 14.35 50.55 -33.88
C THR A 401 14.57 51.60 -32.77
N GLY A 402 14.02 51.38 -31.59
CA GLY A 402 14.15 52.22 -30.41
C GLY A 402 15.54 52.22 -29.76
N PRO A 403 15.71 52.72 -28.54
CA PRO A 403 17.01 52.84 -27.86
C PRO A 403 17.61 51.50 -27.43
N GLY A 404 16.83 50.40 -27.57
CA GLY A 404 17.24 49.07 -27.09
C GLY A 404 17.11 48.93 -25.58
N VAL A 405 17.70 47.85 -25.05
CA VAL A 405 17.59 47.46 -23.62
C VAL A 405 18.96 47.60 -22.95
N ARG A 406 18.99 48.27 -21.80
CA ARG A 406 20.17 48.41 -20.97
C ARG A 406 20.65 47.07 -20.41
N ASP A 407 21.99 46.88 -20.32
CA ASP A 407 22.57 45.59 -19.93
C ASP A 407 22.20 45.16 -18.51
N ASP A 408 22.05 46.14 -17.56
CA ASP A 408 21.65 45.89 -16.16
C ASP A 408 20.23 45.38 -16.00
N MET A 409 19.35 45.63 -17.00
CA MET A 409 17.93 45.22 -17.00
C MET A 409 17.69 43.87 -17.66
N ARG A 410 18.64 43.38 -18.47
CA ARG A 410 18.44 42.16 -19.28
C ARG A 410 18.06 40.92 -18.48
N ALA A 411 18.66 40.75 -17.30
CA ALA A 411 18.46 39.56 -16.44
C ALA A 411 17.03 39.49 -15.84
N SER A 412 16.40 40.65 -15.59
CA SER A 412 15.08 40.76 -14.91
C SER A 412 13.95 41.24 -15.81
N LEU A 413 14.17 41.34 -17.13
CA LEU A 413 13.19 41.88 -18.07
C LEU A 413 11.87 41.15 -18.10
N PHE A 414 11.89 39.83 -17.93
CA PHE A 414 10.72 38.97 -17.92
C PHE A 414 10.14 38.76 -16.53
N ASP A 415 10.78 39.36 -15.48
CA ASP A 415 10.23 39.32 -14.13
C ASP A 415 8.97 40.19 -14.04
N ARG A 416 8.08 39.84 -13.13
CA ARG A 416 6.86 40.60 -12.90
C ARG A 416 7.19 41.95 -12.32
N PHE A 417 6.51 42.99 -12.79
CA PHE A 417 6.66 44.38 -12.33
C PHE A 417 8.06 44.97 -12.60
N ALA A 418 8.85 44.36 -13.48
CA ALA A 418 10.11 44.92 -13.92
C ALA A 418 9.84 46.15 -14.81
N GLN A 419 10.34 47.32 -14.41
CA GLN A 419 10.23 48.59 -15.16
C GLN A 419 11.62 49.23 -15.28
N ALA A 420 11.91 49.77 -16.47
CA ALA A 420 13.17 50.46 -16.73
C ALA A 420 13.24 51.85 -16.03
N GLU A 421 12.10 52.53 -15.90
CA GLU A 421 11.97 53.81 -15.22
C GLU A 421 10.62 53.96 -14.51
N PRO A 422 10.56 54.51 -13.29
CA PRO A 422 9.29 54.83 -12.62
C PRO A 422 8.54 55.93 -13.38
N GLY A 423 7.32 55.61 -13.84
CA GLY A 423 6.45 56.62 -14.48
C GLY A 423 6.10 56.41 -15.94
N HIS A 424 6.63 55.36 -16.58
CA HIS A 424 6.17 54.94 -17.92
C HIS A 424 4.80 54.21 -17.83
N ASP A 425 4.03 54.31 -18.92
CA ASP A 425 2.66 53.77 -19.03
C ASP A 425 2.63 52.24 -19.08
N GLY A 426 2.84 51.57 -17.93
CA GLY A 426 2.76 50.12 -17.83
C GLY A 426 3.08 49.63 -16.42
N PHE A 427 2.52 48.48 -16.04
CA PHE A 427 2.78 47.85 -14.73
C PHE A 427 3.96 46.85 -14.74
N GLY A 428 4.71 46.78 -15.84
CA GLY A 428 5.79 45.78 -15.97
C GLY A 428 5.29 44.33 -16.04
N LEU A 429 4.03 44.09 -16.41
CA LEU A 429 3.48 42.73 -16.55
C LEU A 429 3.50 42.22 -17.99
N GLY A 430 3.64 43.07 -19.01
CA GLY A 430 3.56 42.69 -20.42
C GLY A 430 4.56 41.60 -20.81
N LEU A 431 5.84 41.76 -20.45
CA LEU A 431 6.89 40.78 -20.76
C LEU A 431 6.77 39.50 -19.91
N SER A 432 6.32 39.59 -18.68
CA SER A 432 6.03 38.40 -17.86
C SER A 432 4.86 37.57 -18.39
N ILE A 433 3.86 38.24 -19.03
CA ILE A 433 2.76 37.54 -19.74
C ILE A 433 3.31 36.81 -20.96
N VAL A 434 4.21 37.45 -21.72
CA VAL A 434 4.87 36.84 -22.89
C VAL A 434 5.65 35.59 -22.47
N SER A 435 6.42 35.67 -21.38
CA SER A 435 7.13 34.52 -20.81
C SER A 435 6.17 33.40 -20.42
N ALA A 436 5.10 33.72 -19.66
CA ALA A 436 4.11 32.74 -19.23
C ALA A 436 3.39 32.03 -20.39
N ILE A 437 3.12 32.76 -21.49
CA ILE A 437 2.53 32.15 -22.69
C ILE A 437 3.55 31.24 -23.40
N ALA A 438 4.81 31.64 -23.51
CA ALA A 438 5.85 30.83 -24.10
C ALA A 438 6.12 29.55 -23.31
N GLU A 439 6.23 29.66 -21.98
CA GLU A 439 6.40 28.53 -21.05
C GLU A 439 5.23 27.53 -21.09
N ALA A 440 4.00 28.04 -21.16
CA ALA A 440 2.81 27.21 -21.30
C ALA A 440 2.78 26.42 -22.61
N HIS A 441 3.48 26.88 -23.66
CA HIS A 441 3.71 26.16 -24.91
C HIS A 441 4.98 25.26 -24.86
N GLY A 442 5.63 25.14 -23.69
CA GLY A 442 6.87 24.38 -23.52
C GLY A 442 8.11 25.07 -24.10
N GLY A 443 7.99 26.37 -24.38
CA GLY A 443 9.05 27.22 -24.91
C GLY A 443 9.58 28.24 -23.90
N ARG A 444 10.16 29.32 -24.39
CA ARG A 444 10.68 30.44 -23.62
C ARG A 444 10.63 31.75 -24.41
N ALA A 445 10.62 32.88 -23.68
CA ALA A 445 10.79 34.21 -24.23
C ALA A 445 12.25 34.66 -24.05
N GLU A 446 12.81 35.30 -25.04
CA GLU A 446 14.20 35.75 -25.08
C GLU A 446 14.31 37.19 -25.64
N LEU A 447 15.34 37.89 -25.20
CA LEU A 447 15.81 39.11 -25.86
C LEU A 447 17.05 38.76 -26.69
N ASP A 448 17.05 39.08 -27.97
CA ASP A 448 18.22 38.85 -28.84
C ASP A 448 19.43 39.63 -28.31
N GLU A 449 20.61 39.08 -28.55
CA GLU A 449 21.86 39.77 -28.25
C GLU A 449 21.95 41.08 -29.04
N ALA A 450 22.39 42.15 -28.35
CA ALA A 450 22.63 43.42 -29.03
C ALA A 450 23.67 43.25 -30.13
N ARG A 451 23.30 43.62 -31.36
CA ARG A 451 24.22 43.61 -32.50
C ARG A 451 24.73 45.02 -32.76
N PRO A 452 26.05 45.20 -32.98
CA PRO A 452 26.62 46.53 -33.20
C PRO A 452 26.07 47.26 -34.43
N ASP A 453 25.48 46.51 -35.33
CA ASP A 453 24.96 46.99 -36.65
C ASP A 453 23.44 47.25 -36.62
N ARG A 454 22.76 46.97 -35.49
CA ARG A 454 21.31 47.20 -35.34
C ARG A 454 21.00 47.96 -34.06
N VAL A 455 20.31 49.06 -34.20
CA VAL A 455 19.73 49.83 -33.12
C VAL A 455 18.35 49.25 -32.79
N GLY A 456 17.98 49.18 -31.51
CA GLY A 456 16.66 48.68 -31.08
C GLY A 456 16.75 47.38 -30.29
N ALA A 457 15.59 46.81 -30.01
CA ALA A 457 15.43 45.54 -29.35
C ALA A 457 14.68 44.51 -30.23
N THR A 458 14.97 43.23 -30.03
CA THR A 458 14.23 42.13 -30.64
C THR A 458 13.84 41.14 -29.57
N PHE A 459 12.56 41.06 -29.25
CA PHE A 459 12.00 40.09 -28.32
C PHE A 459 11.48 38.91 -29.11
N ARG A 460 11.81 37.70 -28.68
CA ARG A 460 11.53 36.46 -29.38
C ARG A 460 10.84 35.44 -28.46
N LEU A 461 9.83 34.73 -29.00
CA LEU A 461 9.32 33.51 -28.43
C LEU A 461 9.93 32.33 -29.17
N VAL A 462 10.52 31.40 -28.45
CA VAL A 462 11.08 30.17 -29.00
C VAL A 462 10.25 29.00 -28.45
N ILE A 463 9.51 28.32 -29.35
CA ILE A 463 8.55 27.27 -28.99
C ILE A 463 8.96 25.96 -29.68
N PRO A 464 9.10 24.83 -29.02
CA PRO A 464 9.35 23.55 -29.66
C PRO A 464 8.13 23.10 -30.44
N ILE A 465 8.33 22.65 -31.70
CA ILE A 465 7.29 22.14 -32.60
C ILE A 465 7.40 20.63 -32.86
N GLY A 466 8.24 19.93 -32.13
CA GLY A 466 8.33 18.45 -32.17
C GLY A 466 7.16 17.79 -31.49
N GLU A 467 6.80 16.57 -31.91
CA GLU A 467 5.79 15.73 -31.22
C GLU A 467 6.15 15.65 -29.75
N LYS A 468 5.19 16.04 -28.90
CA LYS A 468 5.27 15.76 -27.47
C LYS A 468 5.19 14.24 -27.30
N PRO A 469 6.10 13.59 -26.55
CA PRO A 469 6.06 12.17 -26.29
C PRO A 469 4.80 11.72 -25.55
#